data_c6691c628a42cee6c26e9ec51d61c00d
#
_entry.id   c6691c628a42cee6c26e9ec51d61c00d
#
_cell.length_a   1.000
_cell.length_b   1.000
_cell.length_c   1.000
_cell.angle_alpha   90.00
_cell.angle_beta   90.00
_cell.angle_gamma   90.00
#
_symmetry.space_group_name_H-M   'P 1'
#
loop_
_entity.id
_entity.type
_entity.pdbx_description
1 polymer ?
#
loop_
_entity_poly.entity_id
_entity_poly.type
_entity_poly.pdbx_seq_one_letter_code
_entity_poly.pdbx_strand_id
1 'polypeptide(L)'
;MGRLLAERLRLPFYDTDELIRIRTGLTPRELCRQAGVSALHTAEATALRECCALYAPCGAVPAAELSQLSMTELPLRTDNSAVNLSGALADNYSVIAAGGGICDNADAFALVAAIPHRIFLYAPEAALFERLTSDAAQNGYYPAFLHFLPVAQKMEAERLFSELYVRRTERYRRSCNIIIDTTGLTCAAVAEEIAAIC
;
A
#
# COMPACT_ATOMS: atom_id res chain seq x y z
N MET A 1 -2.90 7.89 9.09
CA MET A 1 -4.26 7.45 8.73
C MET A 1 -4.47 5.97 9.08
N GLY A 2 -3.70 5.01 8.58
CA GLY A 2 -3.86 3.58 8.89
C GLY A 2 -3.93 3.24 10.39
N ARG A 3 -3.10 3.88 11.21
CA ARG A 3 -3.12 3.72 12.67
C ARG A 3 -4.46 4.18 13.28
N LEU A 4 -5.00 5.33 12.84
CA LEU A 4 -6.30 5.83 13.28
C LEU A 4 -7.45 4.88 12.91
N LEU A 5 -7.39 4.30 11.71
CA LEU A 5 -8.34 3.28 11.28
C LEU A 5 -8.27 2.04 12.16
N ALA A 6 -7.07 1.54 12.42
CA ALA A 6 -6.86 0.36 13.27
C ALA A 6 -7.36 0.58 14.71
N GLU A 7 -7.07 1.74 15.29
CA GLU A 7 -7.59 2.15 16.61
C GLU A 7 -9.13 2.16 16.63
N ARG A 8 -9.74 2.69 15.57
CA ARG A 8 -11.21 2.78 15.47
C ARG A 8 -11.86 1.42 15.31
N LEU A 9 -11.26 0.53 14.52
CA LEU A 9 -11.72 -0.84 14.31
C LEU A 9 -11.30 -1.79 15.45
N ARG A 10 -10.43 -1.35 16.35
CA ARG A 10 -9.80 -2.17 17.41
C ARG A 10 -9.04 -3.36 16.83
N LEU A 11 -8.32 -3.13 15.74
CA LEU A 11 -7.52 -4.11 15.02
C LEU A 11 -6.02 -3.81 15.17
N PRO A 12 -5.14 -4.82 15.08
CA PRO A 12 -3.71 -4.61 14.93
C PRO A 12 -3.39 -3.77 13.69
N PHE A 13 -2.31 -2.98 13.78
CA PHE A 13 -1.82 -2.15 12.67
C PHE A 13 -0.40 -2.55 12.30
N TYR A 14 -0.18 -2.74 11.01
CA TYR A 14 1.13 -2.98 10.41
C TYR A 14 1.41 -1.98 9.30
N ASP A 15 2.63 -1.44 9.30
CA ASP A 15 3.16 -0.59 8.25
C ASP A 15 4.33 -1.33 7.59
N THR A 16 4.25 -1.62 6.29
CA THR A 16 5.28 -2.38 5.59
C THR A 16 6.62 -1.65 5.58
N ASP A 17 6.62 -0.33 5.52
CA ASP A 17 7.84 0.48 5.54
C ASP A 17 8.53 0.41 6.92
N GLU A 18 7.74 0.41 7.99
CA GLU A 18 8.25 0.23 9.35
C GLU A 18 8.80 -1.18 9.60
N LEU A 19 8.13 -2.22 9.08
CA LEU A 19 8.65 -3.60 9.14
C LEU A 19 9.98 -3.74 8.40
N ILE A 20 10.12 -3.13 7.23
CA ILE A 20 11.38 -3.09 6.50
C ILE A 20 12.45 -2.42 7.36
N ARG A 21 12.13 -1.27 7.98
CA ARG A 21 13.07 -0.54 8.85
C ARG A 21 13.51 -1.37 10.07
N ILE A 22 12.58 -2.05 10.72
CA ILE A 22 12.89 -2.91 11.89
C ILE A 22 13.84 -4.06 11.49
N ARG A 23 13.67 -4.65 10.31
CA ARG A 23 14.43 -5.82 9.86
C ARG A 23 15.79 -5.49 9.29
N THR A 24 15.85 -4.41 8.52
CA THR A 24 17.08 -4.05 7.78
C THR A 24 17.89 -2.97 8.48
N GLY A 25 17.33 -2.29 9.46
CA GLY A 25 17.89 -1.09 10.06
C GLY A 25 17.82 0.14 9.14
N LEU A 26 17.24 0.02 7.94
CA LEU A 26 17.18 1.04 6.91
C LEU A 26 15.73 1.38 6.55
N THR A 27 15.46 2.64 6.24
CA THR A 27 14.20 3.01 5.60
C THR A 27 14.13 2.43 4.19
N PRO A 28 12.94 2.23 3.59
CA PRO A 28 12.81 1.80 2.20
C PRO A 28 13.63 2.63 1.20
N ARG A 29 13.69 3.95 1.42
CA ARG A 29 14.50 4.89 0.63
C ARG A 29 16.00 4.60 0.75
N GLU A 30 16.50 4.39 1.96
CA GLU A 30 17.92 4.07 2.21
C GLU A 30 18.27 2.69 1.68
N LEU A 31 17.41 1.70 1.89
CA LEU A 31 17.61 0.35 1.36
C LEU A 31 17.70 0.36 -0.17
N CYS A 32 16.78 1.06 -0.85
CA CYS A 32 16.83 1.20 -2.29
C CYS A 32 18.11 1.88 -2.77
N ARG A 33 18.56 2.93 -2.07
CA ARG A 33 19.79 3.66 -2.43
C ARG A 33 21.05 2.83 -2.22
N GLN A 34 21.12 2.02 -1.16
CA GLN A 34 22.31 1.25 -0.79
C GLN A 34 22.39 -0.11 -1.49
N ALA A 35 21.26 -0.79 -1.63
CA ALA A 35 21.19 -2.17 -2.12
C ALA A 35 20.37 -2.33 -3.42
N GLY A 36 19.77 -1.25 -3.92
CA GLY A 36 19.03 -1.24 -5.19
C GLY A 36 17.56 -1.63 -5.06
N VAL A 37 16.84 -1.48 -6.18
CA VAL A 37 15.37 -1.71 -6.26
C VAL A 37 15.02 -3.17 -5.98
N SER A 38 15.83 -4.13 -6.44
CA SER A 38 15.59 -5.56 -6.22
C SER A 38 15.57 -5.93 -4.74
N ALA A 39 16.51 -5.38 -3.94
CA ALA A 39 16.55 -5.59 -2.50
C ALA A 39 15.31 -4.98 -1.81
N LEU A 40 14.88 -3.80 -2.25
CA LEU A 40 13.65 -3.19 -1.76
C LEU A 40 12.44 -4.07 -2.07
N HIS A 41 12.29 -4.53 -3.31
CA HIS A 41 11.17 -5.40 -3.71
C HIS A 41 11.15 -6.70 -2.90
N THR A 42 12.31 -7.32 -2.65
CA THR A 42 12.39 -8.51 -1.79
C THR A 42 11.92 -8.20 -0.36
N ALA A 43 12.34 -7.07 0.20
CA ALA A 43 11.96 -6.66 1.55
C ALA A 43 10.46 -6.34 1.65
N GLU A 44 9.88 -5.65 0.68
CA GLU A 44 8.42 -5.35 0.59
C GLU A 44 7.59 -6.64 0.52
N ALA A 45 7.95 -7.57 -0.38
CA ALA A 45 7.25 -8.84 -0.51
C ALA A 45 7.35 -9.68 0.77
N THR A 46 8.51 -9.65 1.44
CA THR A 46 8.70 -10.34 2.71
C THR A 46 7.85 -9.73 3.82
N ALA A 47 7.89 -8.40 4.00
CA ALA A 47 7.09 -7.70 4.99
C ALA A 47 5.59 -7.97 4.81
N LEU A 48 5.10 -7.91 3.58
CA LEU A 48 3.69 -8.16 3.28
C LEU A 48 3.30 -9.63 3.51
N ARG A 49 4.16 -10.59 3.11
CA ARG A 49 3.93 -12.02 3.36
C ARG A 49 3.78 -12.33 4.84
N GLU A 50 4.57 -11.70 5.68
CA GLU A 50 4.48 -11.85 7.13
C GLU A 50 3.20 -11.27 7.71
N CYS A 51 2.80 -10.07 7.25
CA CYS A 51 1.51 -9.51 7.63
C CYS A 51 0.36 -10.47 7.27
N CYS A 52 0.39 -11.06 6.07
CA CYS A 52 -0.63 -12.00 5.64
C CYS A 52 -0.58 -13.33 6.42
N ALA A 53 0.61 -13.84 6.76
CA ALA A 53 0.76 -15.10 7.49
C ALA A 53 0.27 -15.04 8.94
N LEU A 54 0.39 -13.89 9.58
CA LEU A 54 -0.09 -13.67 10.96
C LEU A 54 -1.62 -13.74 11.06
N TYR A 55 -2.33 -13.49 9.96
CA TYR A 55 -3.79 -13.33 9.92
C TYR A 55 -4.48 -14.15 8.84
N ALA A 56 -3.84 -15.21 8.34
CA ALA A 56 -4.49 -16.14 7.42
C ALA A 56 -5.66 -16.84 8.15
N PRO A 57 -6.91 -16.69 7.69
CA PRO A 57 -8.02 -17.48 8.24
C PRO A 57 -7.72 -18.96 8.02
N CYS A 58 -8.10 -19.79 9.00
CA CYS A 58 -7.97 -21.25 8.87
C CYS A 58 -8.72 -21.72 7.60
N GLY A 59 -7.98 -22.08 6.56
CA GLY A 59 -8.52 -22.40 5.23
C GLY A 59 -7.95 -21.55 4.08
N ALA A 60 -7.00 -20.66 4.35
CA ALA A 60 -6.31 -19.92 3.30
C ALA A 60 -5.46 -20.85 2.42
N VAL A 61 -5.55 -20.66 1.11
CA VAL A 61 -4.76 -21.37 0.10
C VAL A 61 -3.27 -21.22 0.39
N PRO A 62 -2.50 -22.32 0.45
CA PRO A 62 -1.06 -22.26 0.70
C PRO A 62 -0.36 -21.35 -0.30
N ALA A 63 0.64 -20.60 0.16
CA ALA A 63 1.40 -19.64 -0.67
C ALA A 63 2.03 -20.29 -1.93
N ALA A 64 2.23 -21.62 -1.94
CA ALA A 64 2.70 -22.38 -3.08
C ALA A 64 1.66 -22.47 -4.22
N GLU A 65 0.37 -22.37 -3.94
CA GLU A 65 -0.69 -22.39 -4.97
C GLU A 65 -0.97 -21.00 -5.55
N LEU A 66 -0.68 -19.92 -4.80
CA LEU A 66 -0.87 -18.54 -5.26
C LEU A 66 0.11 -18.16 -6.39
N SER A 67 1.23 -18.84 -6.52
CA SER A 67 2.21 -18.61 -7.59
C SER A 67 1.77 -19.13 -8.96
N GLN A 68 0.70 -19.93 -9.03
CA GLN A 68 0.21 -20.58 -10.26
C GLN A 68 -1.09 -19.95 -10.80
N LEU A 69 -1.70 -19.00 -10.09
CA LEU A 69 -2.94 -18.35 -10.52
C LEU A 69 -2.65 -17.20 -11.48
N SER A 70 -3.17 -17.31 -12.70
CA SER A 70 -3.21 -16.21 -13.67
C SER A 70 -4.13 -15.10 -13.17
N MET A 71 -3.72 -13.82 -13.37
CA MET A 71 -4.47 -12.62 -12.96
C MET A 71 -5.90 -12.53 -13.52
N THR A 72 -6.27 -13.37 -14.48
CA THR A 72 -7.58 -13.40 -15.13
C THR A 72 -8.60 -14.31 -14.45
N GLU A 73 -8.20 -15.17 -13.51
CA GLU A 73 -9.04 -16.21 -12.93
C GLU A 73 -9.50 -15.96 -11.49
N LEU A 74 -9.17 -14.80 -10.92
CA LEU A 74 -9.63 -14.47 -9.56
C LEU A 74 -11.10 -14.01 -9.62
N PRO A 75 -12.03 -14.72 -8.96
CA PRO A 75 -13.43 -14.33 -8.92
C PRO A 75 -13.57 -13.00 -8.17
N LEU A 76 -14.07 -11.97 -8.86
CA LEU A 76 -14.55 -10.75 -8.26
C LEU A 76 -15.76 -11.10 -7.40
N ARG A 77 -15.60 -11.18 -6.08
CA ARG A 77 -16.74 -11.22 -5.18
C ARG A 77 -17.37 -9.82 -5.14
N THR A 78 -18.58 -9.73 -5.67
CA THR A 78 -19.38 -8.49 -5.75
C THR A 78 -20.41 -8.36 -4.62
N ASP A 79 -20.35 -9.18 -3.60
CA ASP A 79 -21.30 -9.15 -2.49
C ASP A 79 -20.80 -8.19 -1.38
N ASN A 80 -21.36 -6.99 -1.41
CA ASN A 80 -21.30 -5.98 -0.36
C ASN A 80 -22.15 -6.41 0.87
N SER A 81 -21.98 -7.61 1.40
CA SER A 81 -22.57 -7.95 2.68
C SER A 81 -21.70 -7.35 3.78
N ALA A 82 -22.21 -6.31 4.45
CA ALA A 82 -21.59 -5.72 5.62
C ALA A 82 -21.27 -6.81 6.65
N VAL A 83 -19.99 -7.08 6.84
CA VAL A 83 -19.53 -8.03 7.87
C VAL A 83 -19.63 -7.30 9.20
N ASN A 84 -20.62 -7.69 10.00
CA ASN A 84 -20.78 -7.17 11.36
C ASN A 84 -19.71 -7.77 12.26
N LEU A 85 -18.59 -7.06 12.46
CA LEU A 85 -17.39 -7.47 13.19
C LEU A 85 -17.58 -7.40 14.73
N SER A 86 -18.76 -7.66 15.26
CA SER A 86 -18.97 -7.64 16.70
C SER A 86 -18.51 -8.95 17.36
N GLY A 87 -17.35 -8.90 17.97
CA GLY A 87 -17.02 -9.68 19.17
C GLY A 87 -16.18 -10.96 19.06
N ALA A 88 -16.18 -11.71 17.94
CA ALA A 88 -15.45 -13.00 17.89
C ALA A 88 -14.49 -13.15 16.68
N LEU A 89 -14.41 -12.15 15.80
CA LEU A 89 -13.63 -12.20 14.55
C LEU A 89 -12.42 -11.25 14.58
N ALA A 90 -12.25 -10.44 15.62
CA ALA A 90 -11.18 -9.46 15.73
C ALA A 90 -9.76 -10.12 15.74
N ASP A 91 -9.66 -11.38 16.11
CA ASP A 91 -8.38 -12.09 16.19
C ASP A 91 -7.77 -12.44 14.83
N ASN A 92 -8.55 -12.33 13.74
CA ASN A 92 -8.15 -12.74 12.38
C ASN A 92 -8.03 -11.59 11.38
N TYR A 93 -8.17 -10.34 11.79
CA TYR A 93 -8.09 -9.17 10.91
C TYR A 93 -7.03 -8.19 11.39
N SER A 94 -6.45 -7.46 10.45
CA SER A 94 -5.51 -6.38 10.73
C SER A 94 -5.62 -5.28 9.69
N VAL A 95 -5.16 -4.10 10.03
CA VAL A 95 -4.97 -3.00 9.08
C VAL A 95 -3.52 -2.99 8.62
N ILE A 96 -3.29 -3.15 7.33
CA ILE A 96 -1.98 -3.13 6.72
C ILE A 96 -1.85 -1.86 5.87
N ALA A 97 -0.88 -1.01 6.17
CA ALA A 97 -0.47 0.09 5.31
C ALA A 97 0.66 -0.38 4.41
N ALA A 98 0.45 -0.32 3.10
CA ALA A 98 1.46 -0.63 2.10
C ALA A 98 2.00 0.66 1.44
N GLY A 99 3.28 0.66 1.09
CA GLY A 99 3.91 1.77 0.38
C GLY A 99 3.30 2.00 -1.00
N GLY A 100 3.30 3.27 -1.46
CA GLY A 100 2.71 3.67 -2.75
C GLY A 100 3.39 3.10 -4.00
N GLY A 101 4.47 2.34 -3.85
CA GLY A 101 5.18 1.62 -4.91
C GLY A 101 4.82 0.14 -5.04
N ILE A 102 3.98 -0.39 -4.15
CA ILE A 102 3.71 -1.83 -4.05
C ILE A 102 3.23 -2.46 -5.37
N CYS A 103 2.50 -1.71 -6.20
CA CYS A 103 2.02 -2.20 -7.49
C CYS A 103 3.14 -2.36 -8.55
N ASP A 104 4.33 -1.82 -8.33
CA ASP A 104 5.49 -2.02 -9.22
C ASP A 104 6.29 -3.28 -8.85
N ASN A 105 6.01 -3.85 -7.67
CA ASN A 105 6.58 -5.10 -7.17
C ASN A 105 5.61 -6.26 -7.44
N ALA A 106 5.88 -7.07 -8.46
CA ALA A 106 4.96 -8.14 -8.89
C ALA A 106 4.67 -9.15 -7.77
N ASP A 107 5.69 -9.56 -7.01
CA ASP A 107 5.56 -10.56 -5.94
C ASP A 107 4.72 -10.02 -4.78
N ALA A 108 4.96 -8.77 -4.36
CA ALA A 108 4.17 -8.14 -3.32
C ALA A 108 2.74 -7.87 -3.80
N PHE A 109 2.57 -7.44 -5.04
CA PHE A 109 1.26 -7.12 -5.60
C PHE A 109 0.37 -8.35 -5.76
N ALA A 110 0.95 -9.52 -6.06
CA ALA A 110 0.22 -10.79 -6.05
C ALA A 110 -0.33 -11.14 -4.65
N LEU A 111 0.42 -10.83 -3.58
CA LEU A 111 -0.08 -11.01 -2.21
C LEU A 111 -1.23 -10.04 -1.89
N VAL A 112 -1.14 -8.78 -2.35
CA VAL A 112 -2.24 -7.80 -2.19
C VAL A 112 -3.52 -8.32 -2.84
N ALA A 113 -3.45 -8.97 -4.00
CA ALA A 113 -4.61 -9.49 -4.70
C ALA A 113 -5.40 -10.53 -3.89
N ALA A 114 -4.74 -11.25 -2.98
CA ALA A 114 -5.37 -12.24 -2.10
C ALA A 114 -6.06 -11.61 -0.86
N ILE A 115 -5.84 -10.32 -0.58
CA ILE A 115 -6.45 -9.62 0.57
C ILE A 115 -7.91 -9.26 0.24
N PRO A 116 -8.90 -9.60 1.09
CA PRO A 116 -10.31 -9.36 0.80
C PRO A 116 -10.67 -7.87 0.66
N HIS A 117 -10.16 -7.03 1.57
CA HIS A 117 -10.43 -5.59 1.60
C HIS A 117 -9.18 -4.83 1.13
N ARG A 118 -9.22 -4.35 -0.11
CA ARG A 118 -8.14 -3.58 -0.73
C ARG A 118 -8.61 -2.17 -0.98
N ILE A 119 -8.06 -1.23 -0.22
CA ILE A 119 -8.46 0.17 -0.22
C ILE A 119 -7.41 0.99 -0.94
N PHE A 120 -7.80 1.65 -2.02
CA PHE A 120 -6.97 2.63 -2.69
C PHE A 120 -7.32 4.03 -2.21
N LEU A 121 -6.37 4.69 -1.59
CA LEU A 121 -6.47 6.10 -1.20
C LEU A 121 -6.08 6.97 -2.39
N TYR A 122 -7.08 7.46 -3.08
CA TYR A 122 -6.90 8.31 -4.24
C TYR A 122 -6.69 9.77 -3.80
N ALA A 123 -5.83 10.48 -4.52
CA ALA A 123 -5.75 11.93 -4.52
C ALA A 123 -5.36 12.41 -5.92
N PRO A 124 -5.75 13.65 -6.33
CA PRO A 124 -5.35 14.23 -7.60
C PRO A 124 -3.83 14.34 -7.75
N GLU A 125 -3.36 14.20 -8.98
CA GLU A 125 -1.93 14.24 -9.33
C GLU A 125 -1.21 15.45 -8.76
N ALA A 126 -1.78 16.65 -8.95
CA ALA A 126 -1.20 17.90 -8.45
C ALA A 126 -0.99 17.90 -6.93
N ALA A 127 -1.99 17.39 -6.17
CA ALA A 127 -1.90 17.33 -4.71
C ALA A 127 -0.81 16.34 -4.24
N LEU A 128 -0.65 15.21 -4.94
CA LEU A 128 0.40 14.24 -4.63
C LEU A 128 1.78 14.78 -5.00
N PHE A 129 1.92 15.46 -6.15
CA PHE A 129 3.19 16.04 -6.55
C PHE A 129 3.63 17.19 -5.62
N GLU A 130 2.70 17.98 -5.13
CA GLU A 130 2.97 19.01 -4.12
C GLU A 130 3.54 18.38 -2.82
N ARG A 131 2.93 17.29 -2.34
CA ARG A 131 3.44 16.55 -1.16
C ARG A 131 4.85 16.01 -1.41
N LEU A 132 5.11 15.44 -2.60
CA LEU A 132 6.44 14.97 -2.98
C LEU A 132 7.48 16.08 -3.05
N THR A 133 7.11 17.24 -3.57
CA THR A 133 7.98 18.42 -3.64
C THR A 133 8.32 18.92 -2.25
N SER A 134 7.36 18.94 -1.33
CA SER A 134 7.57 19.32 0.06
C SER A 134 8.50 18.36 0.80
N ASP A 135 8.32 17.05 0.60
CA ASP A 135 9.21 16.01 1.13
C ASP A 135 10.62 16.11 0.53
N ALA A 136 10.72 16.32 -0.77
CA ALA A 136 12.01 16.48 -1.44
C ALA A 136 12.78 17.71 -0.95
N ALA A 137 12.10 18.80 -0.65
CA ALA A 137 12.71 20.01 -0.09
C ALA A 137 13.40 19.75 1.28
N GLN A 138 12.85 18.83 2.07
CA GLN A 138 13.42 18.44 3.36
C GLN A 138 14.60 17.45 3.19
N ASN A 139 14.55 16.57 2.20
CA ASN A 139 15.53 15.51 1.97
C ASN A 139 16.63 15.89 0.99
N GLY A 140 16.48 16.99 0.23
CA GLY A 140 17.42 17.43 -0.81
C GLY A 140 17.23 16.75 -2.17
N TYR A 141 16.38 15.70 -2.27
CA TYR A 141 16.13 14.93 -3.50
C TYR A 141 14.75 14.25 -3.47
N TYR A 142 14.22 13.95 -4.65
CA TYR A 142 13.01 13.18 -4.84
C TYR A 142 13.22 11.68 -4.52
N PRO A 143 12.15 10.90 -4.27
CA PRO A 143 12.27 9.48 -3.94
C PRO A 143 12.81 8.62 -5.09
N ALA A 144 13.15 7.36 -4.78
CA ALA A 144 13.76 6.39 -5.69
C ALA A 144 12.99 6.18 -7.01
N PHE A 145 11.68 6.19 -6.97
CA PHE A 145 10.83 6.04 -8.16
C PHE A 145 10.87 7.28 -9.09
N LEU A 146 11.48 8.37 -8.66
CA LEU A 146 11.87 9.52 -9.46
C LEU A 146 13.40 9.61 -9.57
N HIS A 147 14.09 8.48 -9.52
CA HIS A 147 15.54 8.34 -9.74
C HIS A 147 16.42 9.19 -8.81
N PHE A 148 15.94 9.51 -7.61
CA PHE A 148 16.63 10.40 -6.66
C PHE A 148 17.03 11.76 -7.29
N LEU A 149 16.21 12.28 -8.20
CA LEU A 149 16.46 13.59 -8.82
C LEU A 149 16.68 14.67 -7.76
N PRO A 150 17.67 15.55 -7.92
CA PRO A 150 17.82 16.72 -7.07
C PRO A 150 16.57 17.61 -7.11
N VAL A 151 16.27 18.30 -6.01
CA VAL A 151 15.12 19.22 -5.90
C VAL A 151 15.13 20.29 -7.01
N ALA A 152 16.32 20.73 -7.45
CA ALA A 152 16.47 21.68 -8.55
C ALA A 152 15.91 21.18 -9.90
N GLN A 153 15.74 19.86 -10.07
CA GLN A 153 15.19 19.25 -11.30
C GLN A 153 13.68 19.03 -11.20
N LYS A 154 12.94 19.98 -10.67
CA LYS A 154 11.49 19.87 -10.43
C LYS A 154 10.69 19.55 -11.69
N MET A 155 10.98 20.18 -12.83
CA MET A 155 10.26 19.94 -14.08
C MET A 155 10.41 18.50 -14.60
N GLU A 156 11.61 17.93 -14.49
CA GLU A 156 11.84 16.53 -14.88
C GLU A 156 11.16 15.57 -13.90
N ALA A 157 11.22 15.87 -12.59
CA ALA A 157 10.51 15.10 -11.57
C ALA A 157 8.99 15.10 -11.81
N GLU A 158 8.41 16.24 -12.19
CA GLU A 158 6.99 16.39 -12.50
C GLU A 158 6.60 15.55 -13.70
N ARG A 159 7.37 15.61 -14.79
CA ARG A 159 7.14 14.81 -16.00
C ARG A 159 7.16 13.30 -15.70
N LEU A 160 8.20 12.82 -15.01
CA LEU A 160 8.31 11.40 -14.62
C LEU A 160 7.19 10.98 -13.65
N PHE A 161 6.83 11.87 -12.75
CA PHE A 161 5.73 11.60 -11.82
C PHE A 161 4.39 11.46 -12.52
N SER A 162 4.11 12.31 -13.51
CA SER A 162 2.87 12.25 -14.30
C SER A 162 2.70 10.89 -14.99
N GLU A 163 3.75 10.41 -15.66
CA GLU A 163 3.76 9.09 -16.29
C GLU A 163 3.55 7.96 -15.27
N LEU A 164 4.21 8.06 -14.13
CA LEU A 164 4.09 7.10 -13.03
C LEU A 164 2.69 7.11 -12.42
N TYR A 165 2.13 8.29 -12.19
CA TYR A 165 0.81 8.50 -11.60
C TYR A 165 -0.29 7.84 -12.44
N VAL A 166 -0.31 8.07 -13.74
CA VAL A 166 -1.27 7.45 -14.66
C VAL A 166 -1.19 5.92 -14.58
N ARG A 167 0.02 5.37 -14.69
CA ARG A 167 0.25 3.92 -14.67
C ARG A 167 -0.15 3.28 -13.35
N ARG A 168 0.24 3.87 -12.21
CA ARG A 168 -0.07 3.34 -10.88
C ARG A 168 -1.55 3.47 -10.54
N THR A 169 -2.15 4.62 -10.85
CA THR A 169 -3.58 4.85 -10.62
C THR A 169 -4.44 3.81 -11.34
N GLU A 170 -4.10 3.51 -12.60
CA GLU A 170 -4.80 2.48 -13.38
C GLU A 170 -4.64 1.09 -12.75
N ARG A 171 -3.43 0.72 -12.31
CA ARG A 171 -3.19 -0.56 -11.62
C ARG A 171 -3.98 -0.66 -10.33
N TYR A 172 -3.96 0.38 -9.49
CA TYR A 172 -4.71 0.38 -8.23
C TYR A 172 -6.21 0.34 -8.44
N ARG A 173 -6.75 1.09 -9.40
CA ARG A 173 -8.19 1.05 -9.73
C ARG A 173 -8.66 -0.34 -10.14
N ARG A 174 -7.82 -1.10 -10.83
CA ARG A 174 -8.15 -2.48 -11.25
C ARG A 174 -8.01 -3.50 -10.13
N SER A 175 -7.12 -3.27 -9.17
CA SER A 175 -6.81 -4.27 -8.13
C SER A 175 -7.54 -4.04 -6.82
N CYS A 176 -7.98 -2.80 -6.53
CA CYS A 176 -8.68 -2.48 -5.30
C CYS A 176 -10.19 -2.60 -5.48
N ASN A 177 -10.88 -3.00 -4.41
CA ASN A 177 -12.34 -3.09 -4.40
C ASN A 177 -13.01 -1.90 -3.70
N ILE A 178 -12.23 -1.07 -3.01
CA ILE A 178 -12.69 0.17 -2.38
C ILE A 178 -11.75 1.31 -2.82
N ILE A 179 -12.31 2.44 -3.23
CA ILE A 179 -11.55 3.65 -3.58
C ILE A 179 -12.09 4.80 -2.76
N ILE A 180 -11.22 5.44 -2.00
CA ILE A 180 -11.55 6.61 -1.18
C ILE A 180 -10.83 7.82 -1.76
N ASP A 181 -11.58 8.85 -2.16
CA ASP A 181 -11.01 10.13 -2.54
C ASP A 181 -10.66 10.93 -1.29
N THR A 182 -9.38 11.14 -1.08
CA THR A 182 -8.85 11.84 0.10
C THR A 182 -8.72 13.35 -0.09
N THR A 183 -9.24 13.90 -1.19
CA THR A 183 -9.14 15.32 -1.52
C THR A 183 -9.84 16.18 -0.45
N GLY A 184 -9.09 17.08 0.17
CA GLY A 184 -9.62 17.97 1.21
C GLY A 184 -10.02 17.29 2.53
N LEU A 185 -9.83 15.98 2.66
CA LEU A 185 -10.15 15.25 3.88
C LEU A 185 -8.98 15.18 4.85
N THR A 186 -9.28 15.22 6.14
CA THR A 186 -8.31 14.93 7.20
C THR A 186 -8.08 13.42 7.32
N CYS A 187 -6.95 13.01 7.89
CA CYS A 187 -6.70 11.58 8.16
C CYS A 187 -7.78 10.94 9.04
N ALA A 188 -8.38 11.69 9.95
CA ALA A 188 -9.48 11.22 10.80
C ALA A 188 -10.75 10.98 9.99
N ALA A 189 -11.12 11.92 9.11
CA ALA A 189 -12.29 11.79 8.25
C ALA A 189 -12.17 10.59 7.29
N VAL A 190 -10.99 10.40 6.68
CA VAL A 190 -10.72 9.23 5.83
C VAL A 190 -10.84 7.92 6.63
N ALA A 191 -10.31 7.88 7.86
CA ALA A 191 -10.43 6.69 8.72
C ALA A 191 -11.89 6.40 9.12
N GLU A 192 -12.70 7.45 9.31
CA GLU A 192 -14.14 7.33 9.56
C GLU A 192 -14.88 6.73 8.37
N GLU A 193 -14.63 7.28 7.19
CA GLU A 193 -15.26 6.82 5.96
C GLU A 193 -14.95 5.34 5.68
N ILE A 194 -13.68 4.94 5.85
CA ILE A 194 -13.29 3.54 5.70
C ILE A 194 -13.96 2.65 6.74
N ALA A 195 -13.97 3.06 8.01
CA ALA A 195 -14.57 2.27 9.09
C ALA A 195 -16.08 2.09 8.93
N ALA A 196 -16.75 2.98 8.21
CA ALA A 196 -18.18 2.86 7.92
C ALA A 196 -18.50 1.85 6.80
N ILE A 197 -17.51 1.48 6.00
CA ILE A 197 -17.63 0.56 4.86
C ILE A 197 -17.17 -0.86 5.23
N CYS A 198 -16.21 -0.97 6.14
CA CYS A 198 -15.66 -2.23 6.64
C CYS A 198 -16.47 -2.78 7.82
#